data_e19d2d78552d169e4b2f54af1811a881
#
_entry.id   e19d2d78552d169e4b2f54af1811a881
#
_cell.length_a   1.000
_cell.length_b   1.000
_cell.length_c   1.000
_cell.angle_alpha   90.00
_cell.angle_beta   90.00
_cell.angle_gamma   90.00
#
_symmetry.space_group_name_H-M   'P 1'
#
loop_
_entity.id
_entity.type
_entity.pdbx_description
1 polymer ?
#
loop_
_entity_poly.entity_id
_entity_poly.type
_entity_poly.pdbx_seq_one_letter_code
_entity_poly.pdbx_strand_id
1 'polypeptide(L)'
;ETYDLKPDIITVAKGLSSGYLPISALMLREEVFDLLLYQSKKIGIFGHGFTYGGHPVSCAVALEALKIYEETNLINHVQKMSPIFETELRTLETNPLVGEVRQIGMLGAIEIVKNKITKEPFKTTDKIGPLLVELMQKNGLISRAMGDSIAFAPPLIINEKQIQEMVLIVKRSIRELYELLEQRDKN
;
A
#
# COMPACT_ATOMS: atom_id res chain seq x y z
N GLU A 1 -13.76 8.65 4.09
CA GLU A 1 -14.12 8.44 5.51
C GLU A 1 -12.96 8.83 6.43
N THR A 2 -11.75 8.30 6.23
CA THR A 2 -10.59 8.59 7.09
C THR A 2 -10.30 10.10 7.24
N TYR A 3 -10.51 10.87 6.19
CA TYR A 3 -10.22 12.31 6.14
C TYR A 3 -11.47 13.18 5.98
N ASP A 4 -12.67 12.59 6.07
CA ASP A 4 -13.97 13.27 5.85
C ASP A 4 -14.00 14.08 4.54
N LEU A 5 -13.38 13.55 3.48
CA LEU A 5 -13.37 14.20 2.17
C LEU A 5 -14.71 13.96 1.46
N LYS A 6 -15.22 15.03 0.81
CA LYS A 6 -16.44 15.00 -0.02
C LYS A 6 -16.08 15.42 -1.45
N PRO A 7 -15.40 14.57 -2.21
CA PRO A 7 -14.97 14.92 -3.56
C PRO A 7 -16.16 14.95 -4.53
N ASP A 8 -16.08 15.80 -5.54
CA ASP A 8 -17.05 15.85 -6.65
C ASP A 8 -16.81 14.74 -7.66
N ILE A 9 -15.54 14.29 -7.78
CA ILE A 9 -15.09 13.25 -8.71
C ILE A 9 -14.10 12.33 -7.98
N ILE A 10 -14.31 11.01 -8.14
CA ILE A 10 -13.41 9.98 -7.57
C ILE A 10 -12.99 9.02 -8.67
N THR A 11 -11.69 8.77 -8.79
CA THR A 11 -11.15 7.71 -9.63
C THR A 11 -10.79 6.50 -8.78
N VAL A 12 -11.21 5.31 -9.20
CA VAL A 12 -10.92 4.04 -8.53
C VAL A 12 -10.38 3.01 -9.51
N ALA A 13 -9.49 2.15 -9.01
CA ALA A 13 -8.87 1.06 -9.78
C ALA A 13 -8.34 -0.02 -8.81
N LYS A 14 -7.43 -0.88 -9.27
CA LYS A 14 -6.68 -1.87 -8.46
C LYS A 14 -7.60 -2.76 -7.61
N GLY A 15 -7.88 -2.40 -6.38
CA GLY A 15 -8.79 -3.12 -5.49
C GLY A 15 -10.20 -3.32 -6.05
N LEU A 16 -10.63 -2.54 -7.05
CA LEU A 16 -11.93 -2.70 -7.69
C LEU A 16 -12.14 -4.10 -8.28
N SER A 17 -11.10 -4.76 -8.75
CA SER A 17 -11.12 -6.15 -9.21
C SER A 17 -10.16 -7.04 -8.42
N SER A 18 -9.65 -6.58 -7.28
CA SER A 18 -8.62 -7.30 -6.49
C SER A 18 -7.37 -7.68 -7.32
N GLY A 19 -7.09 -6.95 -8.40
CA GLY A 19 -5.96 -7.18 -9.30
C GLY A 19 -6.16 -8.31 -10.33
N TYR A 20 -7.32 -8.95 -10.36
CA TYR A 20 -7.57 -10.06 -11.29
C TYR A 20 -7.70 -9.65 -12.75
N LEU A 21 -8.36 -8.51 -13.02
CA LEU A 21 -8.50 -7.97 -14.37
C LEU A 21 -8.30 -6.45 -14.38
N PRO A 22 -7.81 -5.89 -15.51
CA PRO A 22 -7.69 -4.45 -15.71
C PRO A 22 -9.08 -3.81 -15.70
N ILE A 23 -9.34 -2.94 -14.74
CA ILE A 23 -10.56 -2.14 -14.64
C ILE A 23 -10.26 -0.88 -13.83
N SER A 24 -10.88 0.21 -14.23
CA SER A 24 -10.96 1.45 -13.45
C SER A 24 -12.35 2.06 -13.63
N ALA A 25 -12.73 2.88 -12.69
CA ALA A 25 -14.00 3.62 -12.78
C ALA A 25 -13.78 5.07 -12.35
N LEU A 26 -14.62 5.94 -12.91
CA LEU A 26 -14.78 7.33 -12.55
C LEU A 26 -16.17 7.49 -11.96
N MET A 27 -16.25 7.90 -10.71
CA MET A 27 -17.51 8.22 -10.03
C MET A 27 -17.67 9.73 -10.00
N LEU A 28 -18.86 10.19 -10.35
CA LEU A 28 -19.23 11.60 -10.41
C LEU A 28 -20.39 11.87 -9.45
N ARG A 29 -20.42 13.06 -8.87
CA ARG A 29 -21.62 13.55 -8.20
C ARG A 29 -22.72 13.77 -9.23
N GLU A 30 -23.98 13.70 -8.79
CA GLU A 30 -25.15 13.82 -9.64
C GLU A 30 -25.17 15.16 -10.40
N GLU A 31 -24.83 16.26 -9.74
CA GLU A 31 -24.78 17.60 -10.34
C GLU A 31 -23.79 17.68 -11.51
N VAL A 32 -22.64 17.00 -11.39
CA VAL A 32 -21.63 16.93 -12.48
C VAL A 32 -22.14 16.05 -13.62
N PHE A 33 -22.77 14.93 -13.29
CA PHE A 33 -23.36 14.03 -14.27
C PHE A 33 -24.49 14.71 -15.07
N ASP A 34 -25.37 15.48 -14.43
CA ASP A 34 -26.45 16.21 -15.07
C ASP A 34 -25.95 17.26 -16.08
N LEU A 35 -24.85 17.94 -15.75
CA LEU A 35 -24.20 18.86 -16.71
C LEU A 35 -23.69 18.13 -17.95
N LEU A 36 -23.07 16.92 -17.76
CA LEU A 36 -22.63 16.09 -18.88
C LEU A 36 -23.80 15.59 -19.73
N LEU A 37 -24.90 15.19 -19.10
CA LEU A 37 -26.13 14.81 -19.79
C LEU A 37 -26.76 15.98 -20.61
N TYR A 38 -26.83 17.16 -19.98
CA TYR A 38 -27.32 18.36 -20.67
C TYR A 38 -26.47 18.65 -21.92
N GLN A 39 -25.14 18.64 -21.78
CA GLN A 39 -24.27 18.90 -22.92
C GLN A 39 -24.39 17.80 -23.98
N SER A 40 -24.46 16.54 -23.59
CA SER A 40 -24.64 15.40 -24.52
C SER A 40 -25.93 15.51 -25.32
N LYS A 41 -27.04 15.92 -24.68
CA LYS A 41 -28.31 16.18 -25.34
C LYS A 41 -28.22 17.34 -26.36
N LYS A 42 -27.49 18.40 -26.03
CA LYS A 42 -27.30 19.58 -26.89
C LYS A 42 -26.48 19.25 -28.15
N ILE A 43 -25.44 18.43 -28.03
CA ILE A 43 -24.56 18.07 -29.17
C ILE A 43 -24.97 16.77 -29.86
N GLY A 44 -25.94 16.03 -29.30
CA GLY A 44 -26.43 14.78 -29.85
C GLY A 44 -25.55 13.54 -29.60
N ILE A 45 -24.47 13.67 -28.83
CA ILE A 45 -23.54 12.59 -28.55
C ILE A 45 -22.86 12.77 -27.18
N PHE A 46 -22.57 11.66 -26.49
CA PHE A 46 -21.63 11.63 -25.38
C PHE A 46 -20.23 11.34 -25.94
N GLY A 47 -19.43 12.40 -26.13
CA GLY A 47 -18.13 12.35 -26.81
C GLY A 47 -17.01 11.74 -25.97
N HIS A 48 -17.28 10.72 -25.16
CA HIS A 48 -16.31 10.02 -24.32
C HIS A 48 -16.52 8.51 -24.39
N GLY A 49 -15.41 7.76 -24.47
CA GLY A 49 -15.40 6.30 -24.43
C GLY A 49 -14.05 5.72 -24.85
N PHE A 50 -13.78 4.54 -24.36
CA PHE A 50 -12.63 3.73 -24.74
C PHE A 50 -13.13 2.42 -25.34
N THR A 51 -12.38 1.82 -26.26
CA THR A 51 -12.76 0.57 -26.95
C THR A 51 -13.13 -0.56 -25.97
N TYR A 52 -12.43 -0.66 -24.84
CA TYR A 52 -12.71 -1.65 -23.81
C TYR A 52 -13.56 -1.12 -22.64
N GLY A 53 -14.14 0.09 -22.76
CA GLY A 53 -15.06 0.61 -21.75
C GLY A 53 -16.27 -0.30 -21.59
N GLY A 54 -16.63 -0.63 -20.34
CA GLY A 54 -17.74 -1.53 -20.03
C GLY A 54 -17.50 -3.00 -20.42
N HIS A 55 -16.24 -3.45 -20.53
CA HIS A 55 -15.92 -4.83 -20.90
C HIS A 55 -16.60 -5.81 -19.94
N PRO A 56 -17.49 -6.71 -20.41
CA PRO A 56 -18.38 -7.47 -19.54
C PRO A 56 -17.63 -8.41 -18.57
N VAL A 57 -16.53 -9.01 -18.99
CA VAL A 57 -15.75 -9.91 -18.12
C VAL A 57 -15.07 -9.12 -17.00
N SER A 58 -14.47 -7.96 -17.29
CA SER A 58 -13.86 -7.11 -16.25
C SER A 58 -14.90 -6.58 -15.27
N CYS A 59 -16.08 -6.19 -15.77
CA CYS A 59 -17.18 -5.74 -14.91
C CYS A 59 -17.70 -6.86 -14.01
N ALA A 60 -17.87 -8.08 -14.55
CA ALA A 60 -18.32 -9.24 -13.77
C ALA A 60 -17.32 -9.58 -12.63
N VAL A 61 -16.02 -9.55 -12.93
CA VAL A 61 -14.97 -9.77 -11.91
C VAL A 61 -14.98 -8.68 -10.85
N ALA A 62 -15.16 -7.41 -11.24
CA ALA A 62 -15.26 -6.32 -10.27
C ALA A 62 -16.50 -6.47 -9.37
N LEU A 63 -17.64 -6.82 -9.92
CA LEU A 63 -18.86 -7.07 -9.14
C LEU A 63 -18.67 -8.21 -8.13
N GLU A 64 -18.04 -9.32 -8.56
CA GLU A 64 -17.78 -10.44 -7.66
C GLU A 64 -16.76 -10.06 -6.57
N ALA A 65 -15.71 -9.29 -6.90
CA ALA A 65 -14.76 -8.80 -5.91
C ALA A 65 -15.45 -7.94 -4.84
N LEU A 66 -16.30 -7.00 -5.26
CA LEU A 66 -17.06 -6.15 -4.33
C LEU A 66 -18.00 -6.97 -3.45
N LYS A 67 -18.69 -7.96 -4.02
CA LYS A 67 -19.55 -8.88 -3.28
C LYS A 67 -18.77 -9.67 -2.22
N ILE A 68 -17.58 -10.21 -2.56
CA ILE A 68 -16.71 -10.90 -1.60
C ILE A 68 -16.30 -9.93 -0.48
N TYR A 69 -15.99 -8.66 -0.77
CA TYR A 69 -15.64 -7.68 0.27
C TYR A 69 -16.79 -7.44 1.26
N GLU A 70 -18.02 -7.40 0.76
CA GLU A 70 -19.23 -7.28 1.60
C GLU A 70 -19.47 -8.55 2.42
N GLU A 71 -19.49 -9.72 1.79
CA GLU A 71 -19.77 -11.02 2.43
C GLU A 71 -18.72 -11.36 3.50
N THR A 72 -17.45 -11.04 3.27
CA THR A 72 -16.37 -11.26 4.23
C THR A 72 -16.21 -10.13 5.25
N ASN A 73 -17.02 -9.07 5.12
CA ASN A 73 -16.94 -7.88 5.96
C ASN A 73 -15.51 -7.33 6.06
N LEU A 74 -14.84 -7.24 4.90
CA LEU A 74 -13.41 -6.94 4.77
C LEU A 74 -13.02 -5.61 5.43
N ILE A 75 -13.86 -4.58 5.34
CA ILE A 75 -13.58 -3.27 5.92
C ILE A 75 -13.46 -3.37 7.45
N ASN A 76 -14.38 -4.07 8.11
CA ASN A 76 -14.31 -4.27 9.56
C ASN A 76 -13.12 -5.15 9.96
N HIS A 77 -12.74 -6.13 9.13
CA HIS A 77 -11.52 -6.90 9.36
C HIS A 77 -10.27 -5.98 9.33
N VAL A 78 -10.14 -5.14 8.33
CA VAL A 78 -9.05 -4.16 8.20
C VAL A 78 -9.02 -3.20 9.40
N GLN A 79 -10.18 -2.70 9.84
CA GLN A 79 -10.28 -1.83 11.02
C GLN A 79 -9.77 -2.51 12.30
N LYS A 80 -9.99 -3.82 12.43
CA LYS A 80 -9.48 -4.61 13.58
C LYS A 80 -7.98 -4.89 13.47
N MET A 81 -7.48 -5.17 12.28
CA MET A 81 -6.06 -5.50 12.05
C MET A 81 -5.16 -4.26 12.04
N SER A 82 -5.67 -3.11 11.66
CA SER A 82 -4.89 -1.86 11.56
C SER A 82 -4.17 -1.47 12.85
N PRO A 83 -4.80 -1.43 14.04
CA PRO A 83 -4.11 -1.12 15.28
C PRO A 83 -3.08 -2.19 15.69
N ILE A 84 -3.32 -3.45 15.37
CA ILE A 84 -2.35 -4.54 15.60
C ILE A 84 -1.13 -4.33 14.70
N PHE A 85 -1.38 -4.02 13.43
CA PHE A 85 -0.32 -3.73 12.45
C PHE A 85 0.52 -2.52 12.87
N GLU A 86 -0.12 -1.46 13.34
CA GLU A 86 0.56 -0.28 13.89
C GLU A 86 1.44 -0.64 15.08
N THR A 87 0.88 -1.34 16.07
CA THR A 87 1.60 -1.73 17.28
C THR A 87 2.82 -2.58 16.94
N GLU A 88 2.67 -3.56 16.08
CA GLU A 88 3.77 -4.43 15.68
C GLU A 88 4.85 -3.68 14.87
N LEU A 89 4.47 -2.82 13.92
CA LEU A 89 5.42 -2.00 13.18
C LEU A 89 6.20 -1.05 14.09
N ARG A 90 5.54 -0.42 15.08
CA ARG A 90 6.22 0.48 16.01
C ARG A 90 7.26 -0.21 16.87
N THR A 91 7.19 -1.53 17.05
CA THR A 91 8.27 -2.27 17.72
C THR A 91 9.61 -2.18 16.98
N LEU A 92 9.60 -1.86 15.69
CA LEU A 92 10.81 -1.64 14.88
C LEU A 92 11.52 -0.33 15.24
N GLU A 93 10.80 0.65 15.83
CA GLU A 93 11.40 1.91 16.28
C GLU A 93 12.51 1.74 17.31
N THR A 94 12.59 0.60 17.99
CA THR A 94 13.70 0.32 18.93
C THR A 94 15.05 0.12 18.22
N ASN A 95 15.05 -0.18 16.93
CA ASN A 95 16.28 -0.42 16.16
C ASN A 95 16.99 0.90 15.81
N PRO A 96 18.34 0.97 15.95
CA PRO A 96 19.10 2.19 15.65
C PRO A 96 19.08 2.60 14.18
N LEU A 97 18.83 1.67 13.25
CA LEU A 97 18.72 1.97 11.82
C LEU A 97 17.32 2.45 11.40
N VAL A 98 16.31 2.38 12.29
CA VAL A 98 14.95 2.83 11.98
C VAL A 98 14.74 4.24 12.51
N GLY A 99 14.71 5.20 11.61
CA GLY A 99 14.51 6.62 11.91
C GLY A 99 13.05 7.02 12.10
N GLU A 100 12.14 6.33 11.42
CA GLU A 100 10.70 6.61 11.49
C GLU A 100 9.89 5.38 11.12
N VAL A 101 8.70 5.26 11.72
CA VAL A 101 7.65 4.32 11.33
C VAL A 101 6.38 5.11 11.03
N ARG A 102 5.80 4.87 9.86
CA ARG A 102 4.55 5.49 9.40
C ARG A 102 3.52 4.41 9.12
N GLN A 103 2.27 4.66 9.46
CA GLN A 103 1.19 3.71 9.20
C GLN A 103 -0.15 4.44 9.02
N ILE A 104 -0.97 3.92 8.11
CA ILE A 104 -2.39 4.24 7.99
C ILE A 104 -3.15 3.02 7.43
N GLY A 105 -4.17 2.54 8.15
CA GLY A 105 -4.87 1.31 7.79
C GLY A 105 -3.90 0.12 7.69
N MET A 106 -3.86 -0.54 6.54
CA MET A 106 -2.93 -1.62 6.25
C MET A 106 -1.75 -1.18 5.35
N LEU A 107 -1.52 0.11 5.24
CA LEU A 107 -0.31 0.65 4.63
C LEU A 107 0.67 1.07 5.72
N GLY A 108 1.92 0.64 5.61
CA GLY A 108 2.98 0.99 6.54
C GLY A 108 4.28 1.27 5.82
N ALA A 109 5.18 1.99 6.49
CA ALA A 109 6.54 2.18 6.02
C ALA A 109 7.50 2.37 7.20
N ILE A 110 8.73 1.94 7.01
CA ILE A 110 9.86 2.28 7.88
C ILE A 110 10.89 3.05 7.07
N GLU A 111 11.48 4.05 7.68
CA GLU A 111 12.58 4.81 7.09
C GLU A 111 13.90 4.32 7.67
N ILE A 112 14.79 3.84 6.81
CA ILE A 112 16.12 3.37 7.21
C ILE A 112 17.09 4.55 7.16
N VAL A 113 17.80 4.78 8.25
CA VAL A 113 18.69 5.93 8.43
C VAL A 113 20.06 5.49 8.93
N LYS A 114 21.08 6.27 8.59
CA LYS A 114 22.45 6.07 9.10
C LYS A 114 22.56 6.51 10.56
N ASN A 115 21.88 7.57 10.92
CA ASN A 115 21.84 8.08 12.28
C ASN A 115 20.39 8.39 12.68
N LYS A 116 19.92 7.68 13.70
CA LYS A 116 18.54 7.79 14.18
C LYS A 116 18.22 9.14 14.83
N ILE A 117 19.19 9.74 15.54
CA ILE A 117 18.98 10.99 16.28
C ILE A 117 18.85 12.16 15.32
N THR A 118 19.77 12.25 14.34
CA THR A 118 19.79 13.33 13.35
C THR A 118 18.90 13.03 12.14
N LYS A 119 18.41 11.79 12.03
CA LYS A 119 17.72 11.25 10.83
C LYS A 119 18.56 11.35 9.55
N GLU A 120 19.89 11.32 9.70
CA GLU A 120 20.81 11.36 8.58
C GLU A 120 20.58 10.14 7.66
N PRO A 121 20.28 10.36 6.36
CA PRO A 121 20.08 9.26 5.43
C PRO A 121 21.42 8.62 5.03
N PHE A 122 21.37 7.42 4.50
CA PHE A 122 22.49 6.83 3.79
C PHE A 122 22.70 7.53 2.44
N LYS A 123 23.90 7.40 1.86
CA LYS A 123 24.12 7.86 0.48
C LYS A 123 23.28 6.99 -0.47
N THR A 124 22.65 7.60 -1.44
CA THR A 124 21.83 6.88 -2.45
C THR A 124 22.63 5.80 -3.18
N THR A 125 23.95 5.98 -3.32
CA THR A 125 24.87 5.02 -3.92
C THR A 125 25.01 3.73 -3.10
N ASP A 126 24.75 3.78 -1.81
CA ASP A 126 24.92 2.63 -0.89
C ASP A 126 23.81 1.60 -1.05
N LYS A 127 22.66 2.01 -1.64
CA LYS A 127 21.50 1.16 -1.95
C LYS A 127 21.01 0.33 -0.74
N ILE A 128 20.96 0.96 0.43
CA ILE A 128 20.64 0.27 1.69
C ILE A 128 19.22 -0.28 1.70
N GLY A 129 18.23 0.49 1.23
CA GLY A 129 16.86 0.01 1.12
C GLY A 129 16.73 -1.23 0.21
N PRO A 130 17.24 -1.21 -1.03
CA PRO A 130 17.30 -2.41 -1.88
C PRO A 130 18.00 -3.61 -1.22
N LEU A 131 19.13 -3.40 -0.53
CA LEU A 131 19.84 -4.45 0.21
C LEU A 131 18.97 -5.05 1.32
N LEU A 132 18.27 -4.21 2.09
CA LEU A 132 17.36 -4.70 3.12
C LEU A 132 16.22 -5.52 2.54
N VAL A 133 15.61 -5.08 1.42
CA VAL A 133 14.55 -5.85 0.75
C VAL A 133 15.08 -7.21 0.26
N GLU A 134 16.31 -7.27 -0.23
CA GLU A 134 16.94 -8.54 -0.62
C GLU A 134 17.11 -9.48 0.58
N LEU A 135 17.55 -8.98 1.74
CA LEU A 135 17.63 -9.74 2.98
C LEU A 135 16.24 -10.21 3.45
N MET A 136 15.24 -9.33 3.39
CA MET A 136 13.86 -9.69 3.71
C MET A 136 13.34 -10.81 2.80
N GLN A 137 13.62 -10.74 1.50
CA GLN A 137 13.23 -11.77 0.55
C GLN A 137 13.91 -13.12 0.84
N LYS A 138 15.21 -13.14 1.18
CA LYS A 138 15.93 -14.33 1.64
C LYS A 138 15.31 -14.92 2.90
N ASN A 139 14.76 -14.08 3.76
CA ASN A 139 14.10 -14.48 5.00
C ASN A 139 12.60 -14.81 4.82
N GLY A 140 12.07 -14.75 3.57
CA GLY A 140 10.71 -15.18 3.23
C GLY A 140 9.68 -14.06 3.17
N LEU A 141 10.07 -12.78 3.13
CA LEU A 141 9.16 -11.64 3.02
C LEU A 141 9.44 -10.82 1.77
N ILE A 142 8.45 -10.73 0.89
CA ILE A 142 8.49 -9.84 -0.27
C ILE A 142 8.00 -8.46 0.15
N SER A 143 8.81 -7.44 -0.08
CA SER A 143 8.53 -6.04 0.23
C SER A 143 9.08 -5.13 -0.86
N ARG A 144 8.96 -3.81 -0.68
CA ARG A 144 9.39 -2.83 -1.67
C ARG A 144 10.19 -1.71 -1.03
N ALA A 145 11.38 -1.44 -1.57
CA ALA A 145 12.15 -0.25 -1.25
C ALA A 145 11.76 0.93 -2.17
N MET A 146 11.62 2.10 -1.59
CA MET A 146 11.49 3.40 -2.25
C MET A 146 12.61 4.31 -1.71
N GLY A 147 13.81 4.20 -2.31
CA GLY A 147 15.04 4.66 -1.65
C GLY A 147 15.31 3.82 -0.41
N ASP A 148 15.52 4.45 0.73
CA ASP A 148 15.72 3.80 2.02
C ASP A 148 14.42 3.69 2.84
N SER A 149 13.29 4.04 2.28
CA SER A 149 11.97 3.78 2.84
C SER A 149 11.45 2.41 2.40
N ILE A 150 11.12 1.54 3.33
CA ILE A 150 10.57 0.22 3.05
C ILE A 150 9.07 0.24 3.26
N ALA A 151 8.32 -0.04 2.19
CA ALA A 151 6.86 -0.02 2.22
C ALA A 151 6.29 -1.41 2.52
N PHE A 152 5.24 -1.45 3.33
CA PHE A 152 4.44 -2.62 3.66
C PHE A 152 3.00 -2.41 3.21
N ALA A 153 2.48 -3.33 2.41
CA ALA A 153 1.11 -3.35 1.95
C ALA A 153 0.64 -4.83 1.91
N PRO A 154 0.46 -5.45 3.07
CA PRO A 154 0.04 -6.85 3.13
C PRO A 154 -1.37 -7.02 2.55
N PRO A 155 -1.74 -8.24 2.10
CA PRO A 155 -3.10 -8.54 1.70
C PRO A 155 -4.09 -8.17 2.81
N LEU A 156 -5.22 -7.55 2.45
CA LEU A 156 -6.20 -7.07 3.43
C LEU A 156 -6.83 -8.18 4.29
N ILE A 157 -6.69 -9.44 3.88
CA ILE A 157 -7.14 -10.64 4.61
C ILE A 157 -6.11 -11.16 5.62
N ILE A 158 -4.97 -10.47 5.78
CA ILE A 158 -3.92 -10.85 6.73
C ILE A 158 -4.48 -10.94 8.15
N ASN A 159 -4.01 -11.91 8.94
CA ASN A 159 -4.36 -12.05 10.34
C ASN A 159 -3.24 -11.60 11.27
N GLU A 160 -3.53 -11.48 12.57
CA GLU A 160 -2.58 -11.04 13.60
C GLU A 160 -1.28 -11.87 13.60
N LYS A 161 -1.39 -13.21 13.54
CA LYS A 161 -0.23 -14.10 13.54
C LYS A 161 0.70 -13.82 12.34
N GLN A 162 0.11 -13.58 11.17
CA GLN A 162 0.88 -13.27 9.96
C GLN A 162 1.52 -11.86 10.03
N ILE A 163 0.86 -10.89 10.69
CA ILE A 163 1.44 -9.57 10.96
C ILE A 163 2.68 -9.71 11.86
N GLN A 164 2.56 -10.48 12.94
CA GLN A 164 3.67 -10.75 13.86
C GLN A 164 4.83 -11.46 13.15
N GLU A 165 4.54 -12.49 12.36
CA GLU A 165 5.55 -13.20 11.56
C GLU A 165 6.28 -12.26 10.59
N MET A 166 5.52 -11.42 9.87
CA MET A 166 6.08 -10.40 8.97
C MET A 166 7.05 -9.47 9.72
N VAL A 167 6.66 -8.94 10.87
CA VAL A 167 7.52 -8.03 11.65
C VAL A 167 8.74 -8.74 12.22
N LEU A 168 8.64 -10.01 12.61
CA LEU A 168 9.79 -10.81 13.04
C LEU A 168 10.82 -10.99 11.91
N ILE A 169 10.36 -11.23 10.68
CA ILE A 169 11.25 -11.31 9.51
C ILE A 169 11.94 -9.96 9.27
N VAL A 170 11.20 -8.85 9.39
CA VAL A 170 11.80 -7.51 9.25
C VAL A 170 12.88 -7.28 10.30
N LYS A 171 12.60 -7.57 11.59
CA LYS A 171 13.58 -7.44 12.68
C LYS A 171 14.85 -8.23 12.42
N ARG A 172 14.71 -9.48 11.96
CA ARG A 172 15.83 -10.33 11.60
C ARG A 172 16.65 -9.72 10.47
N SER A 173 15.99 -9.28 9.42
CA SER A 173 16.65 -8.71 8.23
C SER A 173 17.38 -7.39 8.54
N ILE A 174 16.80 -6.54 9.40
CA ILE A 174 17.47 -5.30 9.85
C ILE A 174 18.71 -5.64 10.69
N ARG A 175 18.67 -6.67 11.52
CA ARG A 175 19.85 -7.12 12.28
C ARG A 175 20.95 -7.62 11.34
N GLU A 176 20.62 -8.43 10.35
CA GLU A 176 21.57 -8.89 9.33
C GLU A 176 22.18 -7.71 8.55
N LEU A 177 21.36 -6.71 8.21
CA LEU A 177 21.84 -5.48 7.59
C LEU A 177 22.83 -4.73 8.49
N TYR A 178 22.51 -4.58 9.78
CA TYR A 178 23.38 -3.93 10.75
C TYR A 178 24.75 -4.60 10.83
N GLU A 179 24.78 -5.95 10.93
CA GLU A 179 26.02 -6.73 10.95
C GLU A 179 26.87 -6.54 9.68
N LEU A 180 26.23 -6.46 8.51
CA LEU A 180 26.90 -6.18 7.24
C LEU A 180 27.51 -4.77 7.18
N LEU A 181 26.81 -3.78 7.72
CA LEU A 181 27.30 -2.38 7.77
C LEU A 181 28.50 -2.27 8.72
N GLU A 182 28.45 -2.90 9.92
CA GLU A 182 29.56 -2.97 10.86
C GLU A 182 30.83 -3.60 10.27
N GLN A 183 30.66 -4.60 9.40
CA GLN A 183 31.79 -5.24 8.72
C GLN A 183 32.39 -4.34 7.62
N ARG A 184 31.55 -3.54 6.93
CA ARG A 184 32.03 -2.58 5.91
C ARG A 184 32.85 -1.45 6.51
N ASP A 185 32.48 -0.97 7.70
CA ASP A 185 33.17 0.13 8.38
C ASP A 185 34.52 -0.29 8.99
N LYS A 186 34.79 -1.58 9.10
CA LYS A 186 36.05 -2.14 9.62
C LYS A 186 37.07 -2.45 8.52
N ASN A 187 36.68 -2.43 7.27
CA ASN A 187 37.53 -2.68 6.09
C ASN A 187 37.81 -1.37 5.33
#